data_649be3af5658fc863d10dfb23c3089ce
#
_entry.id   649be3af5658fc863d10dfb23c3089ce
#
_cell.length_a   1.000
_cell.length_b   1.000
_cell.length_c   1.000
_cell.angle_alpha   90.00
_cell.angle_beta   90.00
_cell.angle_gamma   90.00
#
_symmetry.space_group_name_H-M   'P 1'
#
loop_
_entity.id
_entity.type
_entity.pdbx_description
1 polymer ?
#
loop_
_entity_poly.entity_id
_entity_poly.type
_entity_poly.pdbx_seq_one_letter_code
_entity_poly.pdbx_strand_id
1 'polypeptide(L)'
;DECEAFIKASEGKLKPSTVISPDKHVQHESRTSENCWIEHDANQIIHEVSKRLSILVQMPIRNAEQYQLVYYKKGAQYKPHFDSFDYETEDGKNNWEPGGQRMVTVLAYLNDVEEGGETGFPELDVSVPANKGDVVVFHNTLLNDSATYPKINPKSLHGGMPVIEGEKWMVNLWFRENLRY
;
A
#
# COMPACT_ATOMS: atom_id res chain seq x y z
N ASP A 1 -0.80 0.04 21.69
CA ASP A 1 0.40 -0.15 20.92
C ASP A 1 0.30 0.53 19.54
N GLU A 2 1.32 0.43 18.68
CA GLU A 2 1.37 1.16 17.41
C GLU A 2 0.31 0.68 16.42
N CYS A 3 0.10 -0.63 16.29
CA CYS A 3 -0.94 -1.19 15.42
C CYS A 3 -2.34 -0.70 15.83
N GLU A 4 -2.62 -0.70 17.11
CA GLU A 4 -3.90 -0.22 17.66
C GLU A 4 -4.11 1.29 17.42
N ALA A 5 -3.02 2.08 17.44
CA ALA A 5 -3.09 3.51 17.14
C ALA A 5 -3.57 3.77 15.70
N PHE A 6 -3.15 2.96 14.73
CA PHE A 6 -3.64 3.03 13.35
C PHE A 6 -5.10 2.60 13.25
N ILE A 7 -5.47 1.46 13.85
CA ILE A 7 -6.86 0.97 13.84
C ILE A 7 -7.80 2.02 14.44
N LYS A 8 -7.45 2.57 15.60
CA LYS A 8 -8.23 3.62 16.26
C LYS A 8 -8.34 4.90 15.41
N ALA A 9 -7.27 5.29 14.70
CA ALA A 9 -7.29 6.46 13.83
C ALA A 9 -8.21 6.28 12.61
N SER A 10 -8.60 5.04 12.26
CA SER A 10 -9.50 4.70 11.16
C SER A 10 -10.99 4.64 11.54
N GLU A 11 -11.32 4.69 12.84
CA GLU A 11 -12.70 4.56 13.32
C GLU A 11 -13.64 5.58 12.65
N GLY A 12 -14.74 5.09 12.11
CA GLY A 12 -15.74 5.90 11.41
C GLY A 12 -15.31 6.47 10.05
N LYS A 13 -14.12 6.11 9.53
CA LYS A 13 -13.58 6.63 8.27
C LYS A 13 -13.56 5.61 7.14
N LEU A 14 -13.73 4.32 7.42
CA LEU A 14 -13.68 3.26 6.40
C LEU A 14 -14.75 3.46 5.33
N LYS A 15 -14.36 3.28 4.08
CA LYS A 15 -15.23 3.31 2.90
C LYS A 15 -14.86 2.15 1.97
N PRO A 16 -15.80 1.60 1.21
CA PRO A 16 -15.49 0.60 0.20
C PRO A 16 -14.34 1.05 -0.69
N SER A 17 -13.34 0.17 -0.86
CA SER A 17 -12.20 0.46 -1.72
C SER A 17 -12.62 0.51 -3.18
N THR A 18 -11.98 1.40 -3.92
CA THR A 18 -12.16 1.52 -5.37
C THR A 18 -10.88 1.11 -6.08
N VAL A 19 -11.00 0.68 -7.33
CA VAL A 19 -9.89 0.56 -8.27
C VAL A 19 -9.94 1.73 -9.25
N ILE A 20 -8.78 2.13 -9.73
CA ILE A 20 -8.68 3.13 -10.80
C ILE A 20 -9.15 2.43 -12.09
N SER A 21 -10.13 3.00 -12.78
CA SER A 21 -10.59 2.59 -14.10
C SER A 21 -10.48 3.80 -15.02
N PRO A 22 -10.34 3.65 -16.36
CA PRO A 22 -10.02 4.77 -17.26
C PRO A 22 -10.84 6.04 -17.09
N ASP A 23 -12.05 5.94 -16.53
CA ASP A 23 -12.93 7.10 -16.38
C ASP A 23 -13.39 7.40 -14.95
N LYS A 24 -13.23 6.48 -13.99
CA LYS A 24 -13.77 6.65 -12.62
C LYS A 24 -13.13 5.69 -11.60
N HIS A 25 -13.10 6.11 -10.33
CA HIS A 25 -12.91 5.19 -9.21
C HIS A 25 -14.17 4.33 -9.05
N VAL A 26 -14.09 3.05 -9.33
CA VAL A 26 -15.22 2.13 -9.26
C VAL A 26 -14.94 0.99 -8.27
N GLN A 27 -15.99 0.51 -7.60
CA GLN A 27 -15.94 -0.76 -6.90
C GLN A 27 -15.83 -1.88 -7.93
N HIS A 28 -14.89 -2.79 -7.73
CA HIS A 28 -14.66 -3.90 -8.65
C HIS A 28 -14.40 -5.18 -7.85
N GLU A 29 -14.84 -6.32 -8.40
CA GLU A 29 -14.64 -7.64 -7.79
C GLU A 29 -13.16 -8.02 -7.57
N SER A 30 -12.23 -7.32 -8.24
CA SER A 30 -10.80 -7.49 -8.00
C SER A 30 -10.34 -6.96 -6.65
N ARG A 31 -11.11 -6.04 -6.02
CA ARG A 31 -10.80 -5.42 -4.74
C ARG A 31 -12.05 -5.26 -3.89
N THR A 32 -12.19 -6.10 -2.87
CA THR A 32 -13.40 -6.18 -2.02
C THR A 32 -13.15 -5.70 -0.58
N SER A 33 -12.06 -4.96 -0.38
CA SER A 33 -11.68 -4.35 0.91
C SER A 33 -12.41 -3.03 1.16
N GLU A 34 -12.25 -2.52 2.39
CA GLU A 34 -12.55 -1.15 2.76
C GLU A 34 -11.26 -0.41 3.09
N ASN A 35 -11.21 0.92 2.92
CA ASN A 35 -10.03 1.70 3.25
C ASN A 35 -10.35 3.09 3.77
N CYS A 36 -9.35 3.72 4.38
CA CYS A 36 -9.31 5.16 4.67
C CYS A 36 -7.88 5.67 4.61
N TRP A 37 -7.75 7.00 4.58
CA TRP A 37 -6.46 7.69 4.57
C TRP A 37 -6.17 8.27 5.95
N ILE A 38 -4.91 8.13 6.40
CA ILE A 38 -4.44 8.59 7.71
C ILE A 38 -3.20 9.47 7.50
N GLU A 39 -3.22 10.67 8.08
CA GLU A 39 -2.10 11.61 8.04
C GLU A 39 -0.93 11.10 8.90
N HIS A 40 0.29 11.50 8.53
CA HIS A 40 1.51 11.17 9.27
C HIS A 40 1.56 11.75 10.68
N ASP A 41 0.82 12.81 10.92
CA ASP A 41 0.70 13.52 12.20
C ASP A 41 -0.66 13.34 12.89
N ALA A 42 -1.45 12.35 12.47
CA ALA A 42 -2.75 12.04 13.06
C ALA A 42 -2.69 11.85 14.59
N ASN A 43 -1.56 11.34 15.08
CA ASN A 43 -1.17 11.34 16.49
C ASN A 43 0.34 11.12 16.64
N GLN A 44 0.86 11.31 17.86
CA GLN A 44 2.30 11.20 18.14
C GLN A 44 2.86 9.80 17.81
N ILE A 45 2.10 8.74 18.04
CA ILE A 45 2.55 7.36 17.79
C ILE A 45 2.76 7.16 16.28
N ILE A 46 1.76 7.53 15.46
CA ILE A 46 1.83 7.43 13.99
C ILE A 46 2.97 8.29 13.44
N HIS A 47 3.18 9.48 14.01
CA HIS A 47 4.29 10.34 13.63
C HIS A 47 5.66 9.67 13.87
N GLU A 48 5.88 9.03 15.01
CA GLU A 48 7.13 8.31 15.30
C GLU A 48 7.30 7.06 14.40
N VAL A 49 6.22 6.33 14.10
CA VAL A 49 6.25 5.24 13.11
C VAL A 49 6.66 5.77 11.74
N SER A 50 6.10 6.90 11.29
CA SER A 50 6.43 7.53 10.01
C SER A 50 7.93 7.87 9.91
N LYS A 51 8.53 8.41 10.97
CA LYS A 51 9.97 8.67 11.02
C LYS A 51 10.80 7.38 10.88
N ARG A 52 10.44 6.33 11.61
CA ARG A 52 11.15 5.04 11.53
C ARG A 52 11.07 4.41 10.15
N LEU A 53 9.89 4.44 9.52
CA LEU A 53 9.72 3.90 8.17
C LEU A 53 10.49 4.72 7.14
N SER A 54 10.53 6.05 7.27
CA SER A 54 11.35 6.94 6.44
C SER A 54 12.85 6.60 6.54
N ILE A 55 13.35 6.33 7.76
CA ILE A 55 14.73 5.90 7.98
C ILE A 55 14.97 4.50 7.38
N LEU A 56 14.04 3.58 7.56
CA LEU A 56 14.13 2.21 7.04
C LEU A 56 14.34 2.17 5.53
N VAL A 57 13.57 2.98 4.79
CA VAL A 57 13.65 3.03 3.31
C VAL A 57 14.63 4.09 2.79
N GLN A 58 15.25 4.86 3.67
CA GLN A 58 16.18 5.95 3.35
C GLN A 58 15.58 7.01 2.41
N MET A 59 14.29 7.28 2.58
CA MET A 59 13.58 8.31 1.80
C MET A 59 12.89 9.30 2.73
N PRO A 60 12.90 10.61 2.40
CA PRO A 60 12.25 11.62 3.23
C PRO A 60 10.75 11.38 3.37
N ILE A 61 10.20 11.59 4.57
CA ILE A 61 8.74 11.45 4.80
C ILE A 61 7.91 12.37 3.88
N ARG A 62 8.47 13.50 3.44
CA ARG A 62 7.81 14.40 2.48
C ARG A 62 7.64 13.80 1.08
N ASN A 63 8.30 12.69 0.78
CA ASN A 63 8.06 11.90 -0.43
C ASN A 63 6.93 10.90 -0.24
N ALA A 64 6.48 10.65 0.99
CA ALA A 64 5.48 9.64 1.27
C ALA A 64 4.05 10.16 1.01
N GLU A 65 3.19 9.27 0.52
CA GLU A 65 1.74 9.47 0.52
C GLU A 65 1.20 9.34 1.96
N GLN A 66 0.00 9.80 2.24
CA GLN A 66 -0.71 9.44 3.46
C GLN A 66 -0.77 7.92 3.59
N TYR A 67 -0.88 7.41 4.81
CA TYR A 67 -1.14 5.99 4.98
C TYR A 67 -2.50 5.61 4.39
N GLN A 68 -2.52 4.58 3.56
CA GLN A 68 -3.77 3.91 3.23
C GLN A 68 -3.98 2.76 4.20
N LEU A 69 -4.85 2.94 5.19
CA LEU A 69 -5.30 1.83 6.01
C LEU A 69 -6.34 1.02 5.23
N VAL A 70 -6.16 -0.29 5.21
CA VAL A 70 -7.02 -1.22 4.47
C VAL A 70 -7.53 -2.31 5.40
N TYR A 71 -8.82 -2.54 5.34
CA TYR A 71 -9.54 -3.57 6.09
C TYR A 71 -10.14 -4.62 5.14
N TYR A 72 -9.87 -5.86 5.44
CA TYR A 72 -10.43 -7.02 4.73
C TYR A 72 -11.22 -7.88 5.70
N LYS A 73 -12.53 -7.99 5.47
CA LYS A 73 -13.37 -8.98 6.14
C LYS A 73 -13.16 -10.37 5.54
N LYS A 74 -13.67 -11.40 6.20
CA LYS A 74 -13.71 -12.76 5.66
C LYS A 74 -14.21 -12.80 4.20
N GLY A 75 -13.46 -13.47 3.34
CA GLY A 75 -13.70 -13.58 1.89
C GLY A 75 -13.17 -12.40 1.06
N ALA A 76 -12.74 -11.29 1.70
CA ALA A 76 -12.22 -10.15 0.97
C ALA A 76 -10.79 -10.39 0.48
N GLN A 77 -10.47 -9.79 -0.66
CA GLN A 77 -9.20 -9.94 -1.35
C GLN A 77 -8.85 -8.69 -2.18
N TYR A 78 -7.62 -8.64 -2.65
CA TYR A 78 -7.20 -7.76 -3.73
C TYR A 78 -6.32 -8.53 -4.72
N LYS A 79 -6.81 -8.70 -5.96
CA LYS A 79 -6.10 -9.45 -7.01
C LYS A 79 -4.72 -8.86 -7.31
N PRO A 80 -3.79 -9.64 -7.88
CA PRO A 80 -2.46 -9.16 -8.21
C PRO A 80 -2.47 -7.88 -9.04
N HIS A 81 -1.68 -6.90 -8.62
CA HIS A 81 -1.56 -5.57 -9.21
C HIS A 81 -0.17 -4.98 -8.95
N PHE A 82 0.14 -3.91 -9.65
CA PHE A 82 1.30 -3.07 -9.39
C PHE A 82 0.88 -1.81 -8.63
N ASP A 83 1.69 -1.38 -7.68
CA ASP A 83 1.52 -0.09 -7.01
C ASP A 83 2.06 1.07 -7.85
N SER A 84 3.05 0.79 -8.71
CA SER A 84 3.62 1.77 -9.64
C SER A 84 2.63 2.16 -10.73
N PHE A 85 2.73 3.42 -11.17
CA PHE A 85 1.92 3.95 -12.26
C PHE A 85 2.53 3.57 -13.62
N ASP A 86 1.68 3.16 -14.54
CA ASP A 86 2.07 3.03 -15.94
C ASP A 86 1.93 4.39 -16.64
N TYR A 87 3.05 5.06 -16.85
CA TYR A 87 3.08 6.38 -17.47
C TYR A 87 2.57 6.42 -18.91
N GLU A 88 2.47 5.28 -19.58
CA GLU A 88 1.92 5.22 -20.93
C GLU A 88 0.39 5.31 -20.94
N THR A 89 -0.25 5.03 -19.79
CA THR A 89 -1.70 5.14 -19.62
C THR A 89 -2.14 6.54 -19.18
N GLU A 90 -3.37 6.91 -19.51
CA GLU A 90 -4.00 8.15 -19.04
C GLU A 90 -4.05 8.22 -17.50
N ASP A 91 -4.45 7.11 -16.87
CA ASP A 91 -4.52 7.00 -15.40
C ASP A 91 -3.15 7.14 -14.74
N GLY A 92 -2.11 6.54 -15.32
CA GLY A 92 -0.75 6.69 -14.84
C GLY A 92 -0.29 8.14 -14.89
N LYS A 93 -0.56 8.86 -15.99
CA LYS A 93 -0.25 10.28 -16.13
C LYS A 93 -1.02 11.15 -15.12
N ASN A 94 -2.31 10.89 -14.93
CA ASN A 94 -3.15 11.65 -14.01
C ASN A 94 -2.74 11.48 -12.54
N ASN A 95 -2.15 10.34 -12.18
CA ASN A 95 -1.66 10.05 -10.83
C ASN A 95 -0.18 10.39 -10.63
N TRP A 96 0.52 10.82 -11.69
CA TRP A 96 1.94 11.13 -11.63
C TRP A 96 2.24 12.35 -10.76
N GLU A 97 1.49 13.42 -10.92
CA GLU A 97 1.67 14.64 -10.15
C GLU A 97 0.67 14.76 -8.96
N PRO A 98 1.15 15.30 -7.82
CA PRO A 98 2.53 15.62 -7.50
C PRO A 98 3.30 14.39 -7.04
N GLY A 99 4.61 14.37 -7.24
CA GLY A 99 5.53 13.40 -6.63
C GLY A 99 6.15 12.39 -7.57
N GLY A 100 5.74 12.28 -8.84
CA GLY A 100 6.29 11.30 -9.79
C GLY A 100 5.86 9.86 -9.48
N GLN A 101 6.73 8.89 -9.72
CA GLN A 101 6.46 7.46 -9.54
C GLN A 101 6.41 7.04 -8.06
N ARG A 102 5.66 5.99 -7.75
CA ARG A 102 5.77 5.23 -6.50
C ARG A 102 7.00 4.33 -6.57
N MET A 103 8.03 4.67 -5.81
CA MET A 103 9.32 3.98 -5.83
C MET A 103 9.36 2.78 -4.90
N VAL A 104 8.87 2.96 -3.69
CA VAL A 104 8.90 1.94 -2.63
C VAL A 104 7.53 1.84 -1.97
N THR A 105 7.09 0.61 -1.74
CA THR A 105 5.94 0.29 -0.88
C THR A 105 6.45 -0.26 0.45
N VAL A 106 5.90 0.28 1.53
CA VAL A 106 5.98 -0.27 2.87
C VAL A 106 4.57 -0.71 3.25
N LEU A 107 4.40 -1.99 3.51
CA LEU A 107 3.15 -2.60 3.95
C LEU A 107 3.33 -3.12 5.37
N ALA A 108 2.49 -2.70 6.32
CA ALA A 108 2.54 -3.20 7.69
C ALA A 108 1.22 -3.85 8.09
N TYR A 109 1.31 -5.03 8.72
CA TYR A 109 0.14 -5.74 9.25
C TYR A 109 -0.18 -5.26 10.66
N LEU A 110 -1.46 -5.00 10.92
CA LEU A 110 -1.91 -4.42 12.20
C LEU A 110 -2.52 -5.46 13.13
N ASN A 111 -2.82 -6.65 12.64
CA ASN A 111 -3.29 -7.79 13.41
C ASN A 111 -2.75 -9.11 12.82
N ASP A 112 -2.85 -10.18 13.58
CA ASP A 112 -2.67 -11.53 13.09
C ASP A 112 -3.93 -11.97 12.36
N VAL A 113 -3.77 -12.68 11.22
CA VAL A 113 -4.90 -13.28 10.48
C VAL A 113 -4.91 -14.78 10.77
N GLU A 114 -6.09 -15.31 11.12
CA GLU A 114 -6.22 -16.70 11.54
C GLU A 114 -5.93 -17.69 10.40
N GLU A 115 -6.47 -17.42 9.19
CA GLU A 115 -6.24 -18.23 8.00
C GLU A 115 -6.41 -17.40 6.72
N GLY A 116 -5.50 -17.56 5.77
CA GLY A 116 -5.47 -16.78 4.53
C GLY A 116 -4.95 -15.36 4.74
N GLY A 117 -5.31 -14.45 3.86
CA GLY A 117 -4.96 -13.03 3.95
C GLY A 117 -3.49 -12.69 3.71
N GLU A 118 -2.68 -13.63 3.27
CA GLU A 118 -1.27 -13.41 2.93
C GLU A 118 -1.11 -12.34 1.86
N THR A 119 0.05 -11.73 1.80
CA THR A 119 0.47 -10.94 0.64
C THR A 119 1.28 -11.82 -0.30
N GLY A 120 0.70 -12.17 -1.44
CA GLY A 120 1.34 -13.01 -2.45
C GLY A 120 2.10 -12.20 -3.48
N PHE A 121 3.30 -12.69 -3.87
CA PHE A 121 4.14 -12.16 -4.94
C PHE A 121 4.32 -13.26 -6.01
N PRO A 122 3.40 -13.37 -7.00
CA PRO A 122 3.39 -14.50 -7.94
C PRO A 122 4.67 -14.60 -8.79
N GLU A 123 5.30 -13.48 -9.15
CA GLU A 123 6.55 -13.47 -9.93
C GLU A 123 7.78 -13.91 -9.12
N LEU A 124 7.66 -14.05 -7.81
CA LEU A 124 8.70 -14.53 -6.90
C LEU A 124 8.38 -15.91 -6.31
N ASP A 125 7.17 -16.41 -6.52
CA ASP A 125 6.66 -17.62 -5.84
C ASP A 125 6.77 -17.49 -4.30
N VAL A 126 6.43 -16.30 -3.77
CA VAL A 126 6.50 -15.96 -2.34
C VAL A 126 5.13 -15.53 -1.84
N SER A 127 4.79 -16.01 -0.65
CA SER A 127 3.61 -15.61 0.11
C SER A 127 4.03 -15.22 1.53
N VAL A 128 3.64 -14.02 1.96
CA VAL A 128 4.01 -13.47 3.27
C VAL A 128 2.78 -13.50 4.17
N PRO A 129 2.79 -14.27 5.27
CA PRO A 129 1.68 -14.32 6.21
C PRO A 129 1.46 -12.96 6.89
N ALA A 130 0.21 -12.69 7.23
CA ALA A 130 -0.16 -11.45 7.91
C ALA A 130 -0.03 -11.60 9.43
N ASN A 131 1.16 -11.34 9.97
CA ASN A 131 1.41 -11.33 11.40
C ASN A 131 1.46 -9.90 11.93
N LYS A 132 0.84 -9.65 13.08
CA LYS A 132 0.80 -8.32 13.70
C LYS A 132 2.20 -7.74 13.93
N GLY A 133 2.43 -6.55 13.40
CA GLY A 133 3.69 -5.81 13.54
C GLY A 133 4.74 -6.12 12.47
N ASP A 134 4.54 -7.13 11.64
CA ASP A 134 5.44 -7.41 10.52
C ASP A 134 5.31 -6.33 9.44
N VAL A 135 6.44 -6.03 8.80
CA VAL A 135 6.54 -5.04 7.72
C VAL A 135 7.15 -5.67 6.48
N VAL A 136 6.50 -5.52 5.35
CA VAL A 136 6.99 -5.92 4.03
C VAL A 136 7.41 -4.68 3.27
N VAL A 137 8.65 -4.67 2.77
CA VAL A 137 9.19 -3.56 1.97
C VAL A 137 9.60 -4.09 0.60
N PHE A 138 9.15 -3.43 -0.45
CA PHE A 138 9.54 -3.80 -1.81
C PHE A 138 9.63 -2.58 -2.73
N HIS A 139 10.54 -2.69 -3.72
CA HIS A 139 10.75 -1.68 -4.74
C HIS A 139 9.78 -1.88 -5.90
N ASN A 140 9.01 -0.85 -6.21
CA ASN A 140 8.03 -0.84 -7.29
C ASN A 140 8.68 -0.64 -8.67
N THR A 141 9.91 -0.11 -8.70
CA THR A 141 10.62 0.25 -9.92
C THR A 141 12.00 -0.37 -9.96
N LEU A 142 12.51 -0.55 -11.16
CA LEU A 142 13.90 -0.90 -11.40
C LEU A 142 14.75 0.37 -11.52
N LEU A 143 15.97 0.33 -10.97
CA LEU A 143 16.96 1.36 -11.25
C LEU A 143 17.32 1.28 -12.74
N ASN A 144 17.09 2.38 -13.46
CA ASN A 144 17.40 2.47 -14.88
C ASN A 144 17.92 3.87 -15.18
N ASP A 145 19.24 4.01 -15.27
CA ASP A 145 19.93 5.28 -15.45
C ASP A 145 19.67 5.95 -16.82
N SER A 146 19.02 5.23 -17.74
CA SER A 146 18.81 5.68 -19.14
C SER A 146 17.36 6.00 -19.48
N ALA A 147 16.41 5.79 -18.60
CA ALA A 147 15.00 6.02 -18.88
C ALA A 147 14.52 7.38 -18.37
N THR A 148 13.70 8.05 -19.16
CA THR A 148 13.00 9.29 -18.76
C THR A 148 12.06 9.04 -17.58
N TYR A 149 11.51 7.82 -17.49
CA TYR A 149 10.62 7.40 -16.42
C TYR A 149 11.10 6.08 -15.82
N PRO A 150 11.03 5.90 -14.50
CA PRO A 150 11.38 4.65 -13.83
C PRO A 150 10.54 3.48 -14.37
N LYS A 151 11.21 2.40 -14.77
CA LYS A 151 10.52 1.18 -15.24
C LYS A 151 9.89 0.43 -14.09
N ILE A 152 8.70 -0.09 -14.32
CA ILE A 152 7.99 -0.97 -13.38
C ILE A 152 8.84 -2.21 -13.11
N ASN A 153 9.02 -2.58 -11.85
CA ASN A 153 9.65 -3.82 -11.44
C ASN A 153 8.62 -4.97 -11.57
N PRO A 154 8.77 -5.91 -12.52
CA PRO A 154 7.80 -6.99 -12.69
C PRO A 154 7.67 -7.86 -11.43
N LYS A 155 8.74 -7.98 -10.63
CA LYS A 155 8.74 -8.73 -9.38
C LYS A 155 7.98 -8.05 -8.23
N SER A 156 7.52 -6.80 -8.43
CA SER A 156 6.64 -6.11 -7.47
C SER A 156 5.15 -6.41 -7.69
N LEU A 157 4.80 -7.24 -8.69
CA LEU A 157 3.43 -7.73 -8.82
C LEU A 157 3.03 -8.45 -7.54
N HIS A 158 1.99 -7.98 -6.86
CA HIS A 158 1.55 -8.53 -5.59
C HIS A 158 0.04 -8.43 -5.42
N GLY A 159 -0.52 -9.23 -4.49
CA GLY A 159 -1.93 -9.20 -4.18
C GLY A 159 -2.21 -9.61 -2.74
N GLY A 160 -3.35 -9.16 -2.21
CA GLY A 160 -3.89 -9.65 -0.93
C GLY A 160 -4.73 -10.89 -1.18
N MET A 161 -4.25 -12.04 -0.74
CA MET A 161 -4.96 -13.30 -0.83
C MET A 161 -6.27 -13.24 -0.03
N PRO A 162 -7.29 -14.04 -0.39
CA PRO A 162 -8.55 -14.07 0.35
C PRO A 162 -8.33 -14.35 1.84
N VAL A 163 -9.00 -13.58 2.69
CA VAL A 163 -9.11 -13.89 4.13
C VAL A 163 -10.05 -15.08 4.28
N ILE A 164 -9.54 -16.20 4.73
CA ILE A 164 -10.32 -17.45 4.89
C ILE A 164 -11.02 -17.45 6.24
N GLU A 165 -10.31 -17.10 7.32
CA GLU A 165 -10.86 -16.97 8.66
C GLU A 165 -10.32 -15.72 9.36
N GLY A 166 -11.16 -15.09 10.18
CA GLY A 166 -10.84 -13.83 10.86
C GLY A 166 -11.01 -12.60 9.97
N GLU A 167 -10.18 -11.61 10.20
CA GLU A 167 -10.12 -10.33 9.47
C GLU A 167 -8.69 -9.85 9.32
N LYS A 168 -8.41 -8.98 8.35
CA LYS A 168 -7.08 -8.42 8.12
C LYS A 168 -7.12 -6.90 8.14
N TRP A 169 -6.27 -6.32 8.97
CA TRP A 169 -5.99 -4.89 9.04
C TRP A 169 -4.54 -4.65 8.63
N MET A 170 -4.32 -3.72 7.73
CA MET A 170 -3.00 -3.35 7.27
C MET A 170 -2.93 -1.89 6.86
N VAL A 171 -1.72 -1.35 6.77
CA VAL A 171 -1.46 -0.04 6.17
C VAL A 171 -0.46 -0.16 5.05
N ASN A 172 -0.70 0.57 3.97
CA ASN A 172 0.27 0.84 2.92
C ASN A 172 0.84 2.24 3.10
N LEU A 173 2.14 2.38 2.85
CA LEU A 173 2.83 3.64 2.74
C LEU A 173 3.66 3.62 1.46
N TRP A 174 3.35 4.52 0.54
CA TRP A 174 4.07 4.66 -0.71
C TRP A 174 5.01 5.84 -0.68
N PHE A 175 6.28 5.60 -0.94
CA PHE A 175 7.26 6.66 -1.14
C PHE A 175 7.37 6.98 -2.63
N ARG A 176 7.20 8.27 -2.94
CA ARG A 176 7.22 8.81 -4.29
C ARG A 176 8.64 9.24 -4.68
N GLU A 177 8.89 9.31 -5.97
CA GLU A 177 10.15 9.77 -6.56
C GLU A 177 10.56 11.17 -6.08
N ASN A 178 9.60 12.09 -6.04
CA ASN A 178 9.79 13.49 -5.69
C ASN A 178 8.98 13.87 -4.44
N LEU A 179 9.24 15.08 -3.92
CA LEU A 179 8.48 15.64 -2.81
C LEU A 179 7.00 15.80 -3.20
N ARG A 180 6.12 15.55 -2.26
CA ARG A 180 4.68 15.74 -2.43
C ARG A 180 4.19 17.05 -1.83
N TYR A 181 4.91 17.63 -0.88
CA TYR A 181 4.63 18.90 -0.19
C TYR A 181 5.89 19.53 0.43
#